data_d21b000e711735a90371d92ed44f660b
#
_entry.id   d21b000e711735a90371d92ed44f660b
#
_cell.length_a   1.000
_cell.length_b   1.000
_cell.length_c   1.000
_cell.angle_alpha   90.00
_cell.angle_beta   90.00
_cell.angle_gamma   90.00
#
_symmetry.space_group_name_H-M   'P 1'
#
loop_
_entity.id
_entity.type
_entity.pdbx_description
1 polymer ?
#
loop_
_entity_poly.entity_id
_entity_poly.type
_entity_poly.pdbx_seq_one_letter_code
_entity_poly.pdbx_strand_id
1 'polypeptide(L)'
;MENIEIKLEKENNNFFREWIIREWQHHNTVDMVYQLRIIKPEELKFEEDEEYYKIMYNNKMVGFIGIKNYEKEIYLYRFFIDEKYRNNGIGTVALIQIITLAKKQNKDISLEVLGENIARNLYEKLGFKTHYTRMVLKVNDDIYLN
;
A
#
# COMPACT_ATOMS: atom_id res chain seq x y z
N MET A 1 -3.97 -25.60 -11.25
CA MET A 1 -3.77 -24.28 -10.69
C MET A 1 -2.43 -23.74 -11.18
N GLU A 2 -2.46 -22.66 -11.91
CA GLU A 2 -1.22 -22.05 -12.38
C GLU A 2 -0.48 -21.42 -11.20
N ASN A 3 0.81 -21.67 -11.11
CA ASN A 3 1.65 -21.01 -10.15
C ASN A 3 1.85 -19.55 -10.58
N ILE A 4 1.50 -18.63 -9.69
CA ILE A 4 1.72 -17.21 -9.93
C ILE A 4 3.17 -16.90 -9.59
N GLU A 5 3.96 -16.56 -10.60
CA GLU A 5 5.32 -16.10 -10.40
C GLU A 5 5.34 -14.59 -10.29
N ILE A 6 5.49 -14.12 -9.06
CA ILE A 6 5.62 -12.69 -8.77
C ILE A 6 7.03 -12.41 -8.31
N LYS A 7 7.61 -11.40 -8.87
CA LYS A 7 8.95 -10.94 -8.52
C LYS A 7 8.88 -9.52 -8.03
N LEU A 8 9.46 -9.25 -6.87
CA LEU A 8 9.64 -7.89 -6.38
C LEU A 8 11.02 -7.40 -6.78
N GLU A 9 11.08 -6.28 -7.47
CA GLU A 9 12.33 -5.66 -7.90
C GLU A 9 12.44 -4.27 -7.29
N LYS A 10 13.47 -4.06 -6.47
CA LYS A 10 13.74 -2.76 -5.89
C LYS A 10 14.20 -1.79 -6.97
N GLU A 11 13.70 -0.56 -6.90
CA GLU A 11 14.06 0.48 -7.84
C GLU A 11 14.12 1.84 -7.13
N ASN A 12 14.75 2.82 -7.76
CA ASN A 12 14.83 4.17 -7.26
C ASN A 12 13.42 4.77 -7.06
N ASN A 13 13.21 5.49 -5.97
CA ASN A 13 11.92 6.08 -5.63
C ASN A 13 11.33 6.93 -6.76
N ASN A 14 12.16 7.66 -7.48
CA ASN A 14 11.72 8.52 -8.57
C ASN A 14 11.00 7.76 -9.69
N PHE A 15 11.36 6.50 -9.90
CA PHE A 15 10.72 5.64 -10.88
C PHE A 15 9.20 5.50 -10.62
N PHE A 16 8.78 5.56 -9.36
CA PHE A 16 7.41 5.26 -8.97
C PHE A 16 6.47 6.48 -8.93
N ARG A 17 6.95 7.66 -9.29
CA ARG A 17 6.16 8.91 -9.16
C ARG A 17 4.80 8.83 -9.84
N GLU A 18 4.76 8.38 -11.08
CA GLU A 18 3.50 8.27 -11.82
C GLU A 18 2.59 7.18 -11.25
N TRP A 19 3.18 6.08 -10.79
CA TRP A 19 2.44 5.00 -10.13
C TRP A 19 1.78 5.46 -8.83
N ILE A 20 2.47 6.28 -8.05
CA ILE A 20 1.94 6.85 -6.82
C ILE A 20 0.76 7.78 -7.12
N ILE A 21 0.85 8.58 -8.16
CA ILE A 21 -0.28 9.43 -8.58
C ILE A 21 -1.49 8.58 -8.96
N ARG A 22 -1.28 7.47 -9.68
CA ARG A 22 -2.36 6.53 -10.00
C ARG A 22 -3.01 5.94 -8.75
N GLU A 23 -2.21 5.57 -7.76
CA GLU A 23 -2.73 5.08 -6.48
C GLU A 23 -3.62 6.13 -5.81
N TRP A 24 -3.17 7.35 -5.75
CA TRP A 24 -3.95 8.44 -5.16
C TRP A 24 -5.24 8.71 -5.91
N GLN A 25 -5.21 8.70 -7.23
CA GLN A 25 -6.41 8.85 -8.06
C GLN A 25 -7.41 7.73 -7.78
N HIS A 26 -6.94 6.50 -7.62
CA HIS A 26 -7.78 5.37 -7.28
C HIS A 26 -8.46 5.56 -5.92
N HIS A 27 -7.69 5.91 -4.89
CA HIS A 27 -8.24 6.15 -3.55
C HIS A 27 -9.25 7.29 -3.55
N ASN A 28 -8.98 8.36 -4.27
CA ASN A 28 -9.87 9.50 -4.37
C ASN A 28 -11.22 9.14 -5.01
N THR A 29 -11.20 8.20 -5.96
CA THR A 29 -12.40 7.74 -6.67
C THR A 29 -13.21 6.74 -5.85
N VAL A 30 -12.53 5.79 -5.19
CA VAL A 30 -13.17 4.66 -4.51
C VAL A 30 -13.60 5.03 -3.10
N ASP A 31 -12.71 5.65 -2.32
CA ASP A 31 -12.93 5.86 -0.90
C ASP A 31 -13.62 7.18 -0.58
N MET A 32 -13.51 8.17 -1.45
CA MET A 32 -14.10 9.51 -1.27
C MET A 32 -13.73 10.19 0.06
N VAL A 33 -12.85 9.56 0.83
CA VAL A 33 -12.45 10.03 2.17
C VAL A 33 -11.33 11.05 2.08
N TYR A 34 -10.49 10.90 1.07
CA TYR A 34 -9.38 11.81 0.83
C TYR A 34 -9.76 12.76 -0.31
N GLN A 35 -10.00 14.01 0.03
CA GLN A 35 -10.04 15.05 -1.01
C GLN A 35 -8.61 15.38 -1.36
N LEU A 36 -7.98 14.49 -2.11
CA LEU A 36 -6.61 14.68 -2.49
C LEU A 36 -6.50 15.78 -3.55
N ARG A 37 -5.67 16.74 -3.27
CA ARG A 37 -5.24 17.70 -4.26
C ARG A 37 -4.58 16.93 -5.42
N ILE A 38 -4.90 17.31 -6.66
CA ILE A 38 -4.18 16.78 -7.81
C ILE A 38 -2.74 17.29 -7.71
N ILE A 39 -1.79 16.37 -7.55
CA ILE A 39 -0.38 16.68 -7.47
C ILE A 39 0.31 16.18 -8.73
N LYS A 40 1.23 16.98 -9.24
CA LYS A 40 2.08 16.55 -10.34
C LYS A 40 3.13 15.57 -9.81
N PRO A 41 3.57 14.58 -10.60
CA PRO A 41 4.57 13.62 -10.15
C PRO A 41 5.84 14.26 -9.60
N GLU A 42 6.30 15.35 -10.19
CA GLU A 42 7.50 16.05 -9.76
C GLU A 42 7.37 16.77 -8.41
N GLU A 43 6.14 16.97 -7.92
CA GLU A 43 5.89 17.58 -6.62
C GLU A 43 6.01 16.61 -5.45
N LEU A 44 6.07 15.30 -5.74
CA LEU A 44 6.22 14.28 -4.70
C LEU A 44 7.60 14.36 -4.05
N LYS A 45 7.60 14.31 -2.72
CA LYS A 45 8.81 14.26 -1.92
C LYS A 45 8.89 12.93 -1.20
N PHE A 46 10.07 12.32 -1.21
CA PHE A 46 10.32 11.06 -0.53
C PHE A 46 11.16 11.28 0.71
N GLU A 47 10.88 10.48 1.75
CA GLU A 47 11.70 10.44 2.96
C GLU A 47 12.82 9.41 2.79
N GLU A 48 13.89 9.53 3.59
CA GLU A 48 15.07 8.66 3.47
C GLU A 48 14.78 7.18 3.73
N ASP A 49 13.81 6.87 4.57
CA ASP A 49 13.47 5.50 4.96
C ASP A 49 12.47 4.83 4.02
N GLU A 50 12.01 5.52 2.98
CA GLU A 50 11.11 4.94 1.98
C GLU A 50 11.89 4.08 0.99
N GLU A 51 11.41 2.86 0.81
CA GLU A 51 11.91 1.91 -0.17
C GLU A 51 10.75 1.44 -1.04
N TYR A 52 10.99 1.30 -2.33
CA TYR A 52 9.96 0.94 -3.29
C TYR A 52 10.35 -0.26 -4.11
N TYR A 53 9.37 -1.11 -4.41
CA TYR A 53 9.54 -2.33 -5.19
C TYR A 53 8.49 -2.38 -6.30
N LYS A 54 8.94 -2.73 -7.50
CA LYS A 54 8.03 -3.10 -8.59
C LYS A 54 7.43 -4.47 -8.29
N ILE A 55 6.16 -4.65 -8.58
CA ILE A 55 5.55 -5.97 -8.60
C ILE A 55 5.54 -6.42 -10.06
N MET A 56 6.34 -7.45 -10.35
CA MET A 56 6.49 -7.97 -11.70
C MET A 56 5.75 -9.29 -11.85
N TYR A 57 4.97 -9.40 -12.90
CA TYR A 57 4.25 -10.61 -13.28
C TYR A 57 4.48 -10.86 -14.76
N ASN A 58 5.07 -12.01 -15.11
CA ASN A 58 5.43 -12.35 -16.50
C ASN A 58 6.24 -11.22 -17.18
N ASN A 59 7.26 -10.72 -16.49
CA ASN A 59 8.14 -9.64 -16.97
C ASN A 59 7.42 -8.31 -17.23
N LYS A 60 6.23 -8.14 -16.68
CA LYS A 60 5.46 -6.92 -16.80
C LYS A 60 5.20 -6.33 -15.40
N MET A 61 5.38 -5.03 -15.27
CA MET A 61 5.06 -4.35 -14.03
C MET A 61 3.53 -4.21 -13.90
N VAL A 62 2.99 -4.78 -12.83
CA VAL A 62 1.53 -4.80 -12.59
C VAL A 62 1.14 -4.03 -11.33
N GLY A 63 2.09 -3.53 -10.59
CA GLY A 63 1.84 -2.76 -9.38
C GLY A 63 3.14 -2.39 -8.69
N PHE A 64 3.01 -1.87 -7.47
CA PHE A 64 4.17 -1.52 -6.66
C PHE A 64 3.87 -1.62 -5.16
N ILE A 65 4.94 -1.70 -4.40
CA ILE A 65 4.90 -1.65 -2.93
C ILE A 65 5.88 -0.58 -2.47
N GLY A 66 5.41 0.27 -1.56
CA GLY A 66 6.26 1.21 -0.84
C GLY A 66 6.26 0.87 0.63
N ILE A 67 7.44 0.77 1.22
CA ILE A 67 7.60 0.51 2.63
C ILE A 67 8.45 1.61 3.27
N LYS A 68 8.27 1.78 4.58
CA LYS A 68 9.21 2.52 5.42
C LYS A 68 9.92 1.50 6.29
N ASN A 69 11.22 1.35 6.08
CA ASN A 69 11.99 0.31 6.73
C ASN A 69 12.66 0.88 7.98
N TYR A 70 11.97 0.77 9.11
CA TYR A 70 12.46 1.22 10.40
C TYR A 70 13.32 0.14 11.06
N GLU A 71 13.97 0.49 12.15
CA GLU A 71 14.88 -0.43 12.85
C GLU A 71 14.21 -1.72 13.31
N LYS A 72 13.00 -1.62 13.88
CA LYS A 72 12.28 -2.78 14.45
C LYS A 72 11.03 -3.17 13.69
N GLU A 73 10.64 -2.38 12.71
CA GLU A 73 9.34 -2.51 12.07
C GLU A 73 9.44 -2.11 10.61
N ILE A 74 8.77 -2.86 9.75
CA ILE A 74 8.50 -2.45 8.38
C ILE A 74 7.08 -1.92 8.34
N TYR A 75 6.93 -0.65 7.94
CA TYR A 75 5.62 -0.04 7.76
C TYR A 75 5.24 -0.13 6.28
N LEU A 76 4.16 -0.88 5.99
CA LEU A 76 3.64 -0.97 4.63
C LEU A 76 2.91 0.34 4.32
N TYR A 77 3.60 1.21 3.59
CA TYR A 77 3.17 2.58 3.37
C TYR A 77 2.29 2.73 2.14
N ARG A 78 2.64 2.03 1.06
CA ARG A 78 1.90 2.04 -0.21
C ARG A 78 1.82 0.64 -0.78
N PHE A 79 0.65 0.32 -1.33
CA PHE A 79 0.43 -0.97 -1.98
C PHE A 79 -0.63 -0.78 -3.05
N PHE A 80 -0.26 -1.04 -4.30
CA PHE A 80 -1.15 -0.82 -5.42
C PHE A 80 -0.93 -1.87 -6.51
N ILE A 81 -2.03 -2.46 -6.97
CA ILE A 81 -2.06 -3.37 -8.12
C ILE A 81 -2.91 -2.70 -9.19
N ASP A 82 -2.42 -2.69 -10.43
CA ASP A 82 -3.18 -2.21 -11.57
C ASP A 82 -4.53 -2.94 -11.63
N GLU A 83 -5.58 -2.19 -11.84
CA GLU A 83 -6.95 -2.67 -11.80
C GLU A 83 -7.18 -3.93 -12.65
N LYS A 84 -6.53 -4.02 -13.79
CA LYS A 84 -6.61 -5.17 -14.71
C LYS A 84 -6.10 -6.47 -14.10
N TYR A 85 -5.25 -6.40 -13.09
CA TYR A 85 -4.56 -7.54 -12.50
C TYR A 85 -5.07 -7.87 -11.11
N ARG A 86 -6.13 -7.22 -10.65
CA ARG A 86 -6.72 -7.49 -9.33
C ARG A 86 -7.54 -8.78 -9.34
N ASN A 87 -7.78 -9.32 -8.13
CA ASN A 87 -8.55 -10.54 -7.91
C ASN A 87 -7.94 -11.81 -8.51
N ASN A 88 -6.64 -11.81 -8.75
CA ASN A 88 -5.89 -12.94 -9.30
C ASN A 88 -4.85 -13.51 -8.32
N GLY A 89 -4.87 -13.06 -7.07
CA GLY A 89 -3.93 -13.54 -6.05
C GLY A 89 -2.55 -12.88 -6.10
N ILE A 90 -2.31 -11.95 -7.01
CA ILE A 90 -1.02 -11.27 -7.15
C ILE A 90 -0.67 -10.48 -5.88
N GLY A 91 -1.63 -9.76 -5.33
CA GLY A 91 -1.41 -8.99 -4.10
C GLY A 91 -1.04 -9.86 -2.92
N THR A 92 -1.68 -11.02 -2.79
CA THR A 92 -1.37 -11.97 -1.73
C THR A 92 0.06 -12.47 -1.83
N VAL A 93 0.50 -12.88 -3.03
CA VAL A 93 1.85 -13.37 -3.25
C VAL A 93 2.88 -12.27 -2.98
N ALA A 94 2.63 -11.05 -3.44
CA ALA A 94 3.52 -9.92 -3.22
C ALA A 94 3.67 -9.60 -1.71
N LEU A 95 2.57 -9.59 -0.98
CA LEU A 95 2.59 -9.35 0.47
C LEU A 95 3.32 -10.45 1.23
N ILE A 96 3.15 -11.71 0.82
CA ILE A 96 3.90 -12.83 1.43
C ILE A 96 5.40 -12.62 1.27
N GLN A 97 5.85 -12.09 0.13
CA GLN A 97 7.28 -11.80 -0.08
C GLN A 97 7.77 -10.70 0.85
N ILE A 98 6.97 -9.66 1.10
CA ILE A 98 7.32 -8.62 2.07
C ILE A 98 7.33 -9.18 3.49
N ILE A 99 6.38 -10.04 3.83
CA ILE A 99 6.36 -10.73 5.13
C ILE A 99 7.64 -11.57 5.31
N THR A 100 8.05 -12.27 4.26
CA THR A 100 9.29 -13.05 4.28
C THR A 100 10.51 -12.16 4.51
N LEU A 101 10.56 -11.00 3.86
CA LEU A 101 11.62 -10.01 4.08
C LEU A 101 11.65 -9.54 5.54
N ALA A 102 10.51 -9.23 6.11
CA ALA A 102 10.40 -8.81 7.50
C ALA A 102 10.90 -9.91 8.46
N LYS A 103 10.51 -11.15 8.20
CA LYS A 103 10.99 -12.29 8.99
C LYS A 103 12.50 -12.42 8.97
N LYS A 104 13.11 -12.28 7.79
CA LYS A 104 14.57 -12.33 7.66
C LYS A 104 15.28 -11.23 8.44
N GLN A 105 14.66 -10.07 8.56
CA GLN A 105 15.19 -8.94 9.29
C GLN A 105 14.76 -8.93 10.76
N ASN A 106 13.97 -9.91 11.19
CA ASN A 106 13.38 -9.99 12.53
C ASN A 106 12.60 -8.73 12.89
N LYS A 107 11.73 -8.30 11.99
CA LYS A 107 10.89 -7.11 12.13
C LYS A 107 9.42 -7.46 12.04
N ASP A 108 8.60 -6.73 12.78
CA ASP A 108 7.16 -6.78 12.61
C ASP A 108 6.76 -5.95 11.38
N ILE A 109 5.55 -6.19 10.89
CA ILE A 109 4.96 -5.38 9.82
C ILE A 109 3.75 -4.67 10.37
N SER A 110 3.67 -3.38 10.11
CA SER A 110 2.50 -2.57 10.42
C SER A 110 1.95 -1.92 9.16
N LEU A 111 0.69 -1.56 9.21
CA LEU A 111 0.01 -0.80 8.15
C LEU A 111 -1.19 -0.08 8.73
N GLU A 112 -1.67 0.90 7.98
CA GLU A 112 -2.94 1.56 8.27
C GLU A 112 -3.89 1.25 7.12
N VAL A 113 -5.14 0.93 7.45
CA VAL A 113 -6.18 0.64 6.47
C VAL A 113 -7.49 1.25 6.95
N LEU A 114 -8.22 1.87 6.00
CA LEU A 114 -9.56 2.36 6.31
C LEU A 114 -10.50 1.19 6.58
N GLY A 115 -11.38 1.32 7.57
CA GLY A 115 -12.24 0.24 8.01
C GLY A 115 -13.12 -0.36 6.91
N GLU A 116 -13.46 0.44 5.89
CA GLU A 116 -14.30 0.01 4.77
C GLU A 116 -13.50 -0.47 3.56
N ASN A 117 -12.17 -0.45 3.64
CA ASN A 117 -11.32 -0.86 2.53
C ASN A 117 -11.37 -2.38 2.35
N ILE A 118 -11.64 -2.83 1.13
CA ILE A 118 -11.71 -4.25 0.78
C ILE A 118 -10.39 -4.98 1.10
N ALA A 119 -9.26 -4.30 0.96
CA ALA A 119 -7.94 -4.87 1.27
C ALA A 119 -7.81 -5.31 2.73
N ARG A 120 -8.65 -4.81 3.64
CA ARG A 120 -8.66 -5.22 5.04
C ARG A 120 -8.83 -6.74 5.17
N ASN A 121 -9.71 -7.33 4.36
CA ASN A 121 -9.93 -8.78 4.39
C ASN A 121 -8.66 -9.56 4.03
N LEU A 122 -7.91 -9.08 3.06
CA LEU A 122 -6.63 -9.68 2.68
C LEU A 122 -5.63 -9.63 3.82
N TYR A 123 -5.51 -8.47 4.46
CA TYR A 123 -4.57 -8.31 5.58
C TYR A 123 -4.93 -9.23 6.74
N GLU A 124 -6.20 -9.30 7.11
CA GLU A 124 -6.66 -10.18 8.20
C GLU A 124 -6.38 -11.65 7.89
N LYS A 125 -6.58 -12.09 6.65
CA LYS A 125 -6.27 -13.47 6.23
C LYS A 125 -4.79 -13.80 6.36
N LEU A 126 -3.91 -12.81 6.21
CA LEU A 126 -2.47 -13.00 6.35
C LEU A 126 -1.98 -12.90 7.79
N GLY A 127 -2.89 -12.67 8.74
CA GLY A 127 -2.58 -12.64 10.15
C GLY A 127 -2.41 -11.26 10.76
N PHE A 128 -2.69 -10.21 10.01
CA PHE A 128 -2.68 -8.85 10.57
C PHE A 128 -3.85 -8.68 11.53
N LYS A 129 -3.58 -8.06 12.67
CA LYS A 129 -4.57 -7.79 13.72
C LYS A 129 -4.62 -6.31 14.00
N THR A 130 -5.82 -5.82 14.30
CA THR A 130 -6.00 -4.42 14.68
C THR A 130 -5.44 -4.19 16.09
N HIS A 131 -4.50 -3.25 16.21
CA HIS A 131 -3.90 -2.87 17.50
C HIS A 131 -4.53 -1.62 18.09
N TYR A 132 -4.97 -0.69 17.24
CA TYR A 132 -5.67 0.51 17.69
C TYR A 132 -6.61 1.00 16.60
N THR A 133 -7.58 1.84 17.00
CA THR A 133 -8.50 2.47 16.07
C THR A 133 -8.28 3.99 16.10
N ARG A 134 -8.11 4.59 14.93
CA ARG A 134 -8.03 6.03 14.78
C ARG A 134 -9.42 6.58 14.49
N MET A 135 -9.86 7.54 15.28
CA MET A 135 -11.14 8.22 15.07
C MET A 135 -10.88 9.63 14.59
N VAL A 136 -11.65 10.10 13.63
CA VAL A 136 -11.50 11.44 13.06
C VAL A 136 -12.86 12.11 13.01
N LEU A 137 -12.92 13.33 13.54
CA LEU A 137 -14.05 14.21 13.37
C LEU A 137 -13.70 15.25 12.30
N LYS A 138 -14.47 15.31 11.23
CA LYS A 138 -14.33 16.34 10.21
C LYS A 138 -15.13 17.55 10.67
N VAL A 139 -14.44 18.59 11.08
CA VAL A 139 -15.08 19.77 11.74
C VAL A 139 -15.99 20.57 10.83
N ASN A 140 -15.89 20.38 9.52
CA ASN A 140 -16.76 21.02 8.54
C ASN A 140 -18.04 20.24 8.22
N ASP A 141 -18.16 19.01 8.77
CA ASP A 141 -19.39 18.23 8.64
C ASP A 141 -20.44 18.76 9.61
N ASP A 142 -21.73 18.46 9.34
CA ASP A 142 -22.81 18.81 10.27
C ASP A 142 -22.65 18.02 11.56
N ILE A 143 -22.16 18.67 12.60
CA ILE A 143 -22.02 18.10 13.92
C ILE A 143 -22.93 18.82 14.90
N TYR A 144 -23.60 18.03 15.73
CA TYR A 144 -24.46 18.56 16.78
C TYR A 144 -23.71 18.54 18.09
N LEU A 145 -23.35 19.74 18.55
CA LEU A 145 -22.78 19.92 19.89
C LEU A 145 -23.91 20.23 20.84
N ASN A 146 -24.21 19.31 21.71
CA ASN A 146 -25.17 19.50 22.78
C ASN A 146 -24.47 19.98 24.03
#